data_db5437b472c9a6e67253d9662a12b029
#
_entry.id   db5437b472c9a6e67253d9662a12b029
#
_cell.length_a   1.000
_cell.length_b   1.000
_cell.length_c   1.000
_cell.angle_alpha   90.00
_cell.angle_beta   90.00
_cell.angle_gamma   90.00
#
_symmetry.space_group_name_H-M   'P 1'
#
loop_
_entity.id
_entity.type
_entity.pdbx_description
1 polymer ?
#
loop_
_entity_poly.entity_id
_entity_poly.type
_entity_poly.pdbx_seq_one_letter_code
_entity_poly.pdbx_strand_id
1 'polypeptide(L)'
;VEEANRDISNFRTLVNSYLSFKLMKGLNWRNEFGFDLYSTKENARYGERTDSGQGIGGYAFANYGENQNVSAKSYLNYLNQFGSIGVSAVLGSEYQYTVIDNAWAEGQEFPLDDLKTLASAGLISGASSSKTEYSFISYFSRVNFDYMAKYLVTIAGRVDGSSRFGTNSRYGFFPALSLGWVLTKESFLTDNPTLSFLKLRASYGLTGNAG
;
A
#
# COMPACT_ATOMS: atom_id res chain seq x y z
N VAL A 1 7.70 -35.61 26.30
CA VAL A 1 6.68 -34.57 26.34
C VAL A 1 7.34 -33.29 25.86
N GLU A 2 6.79 -32.70 24.83
CA GLU A 2 7.28 -31.43 24.31
C GLU A 2 6.84 -30.33 25.27
N GLU A 3 7.77 -29.77 26.05
CA GLU A 3 7.49 -28.83 27.15
C GLU A 3 7.23 -27.40 26.61
N ALA A 4 7.63 -27.12 25.39
CA ALA A 4 7.37 -25.87 24.70
C ALA A 4 6.87 -26.15 23.28
N ASN A 5 5.77 -25.55 22.90
CA ASN A 5 5.21 -25.58 21.54
C ASN A 5 4.80 -24.18 21.13
N ARG A 6 5.17 -23.77 19.91
CA ARG A 6 4.79 -22.50 19.31
C ARG A 6 4.44 -22.72 17.84
N ASP A 7 3.21 -22.44 17.48
CA ASP A 7 2.69 -22.56 16.14
C ASP A 7 2.36 -21.16 15.59
N ILE A 8 2.90 -20.84 14.43
CA ILE A 8 2.58 -19.62 13.70
C ILE A 8 2.03 -20.00 12.33
N SER A 9 0.84 -19.55 12.03
CA SER A 9 0.18 -19.73 10.74
C SER A 9 -0.11 -18.38 10.10
N ASN A 10 0.42 -18.17 8.91
CA ASN A 10 0.19 -16.99 8.10
C ASN A 10 -0.60 -17.36 6.86
N PHE A 11 -1.67 -16.62 6.60
CA PHE A 11 -2.48 -16.76 5.39
C PHE A 11 -2.61 -15.42 4.70
N ARG A 12 -2.36 -15.37 3.39
CA ARG A 12 -2.55 -14.18 2.59
C ARG A 12 -3.30 -14.48 1.32
N THR A 13 -4.33 -13.69 1.05
CA THR A 13 -5.05 -13.67 -0.21
C THR A 13 -4.86 -12.31 -0.86
N LEU A 14 -4.29 -12.30 -2.06
CA LEU A 14 -4.12 -11.10 -2.88
C LEU A 14 -4.85 -11.30 -4.20
N VAL A 15 -5.83 -10.45 -4.47
CA VAL A 15 -6.60 -10.45 -5.72
C VAL A 15 -6.51 -9.07 -6.34
N ASN A 16 -6.06 -9.02 -7.60
CA ASN A 16 -6.09 -7.81 -8.40
C ASN A 16 -6.80 -8.09 -9.71
N SER A 17 -7.72 -7.22 -10.07
CA SER A 17 -8.46 -7.30 -11.32
C SER A 17 -8.57 -5.92 -11.96
N TYR A 18 -8.77 -5.88 -13.27
CA TYR A 18 -9.04 -4.64 -13.95
C TYR A 18 -10.00 -4.82 -15.12
N LEU A 19 -10.71 -3.75 -15.44
CA LEU A 19 -11.52 -3.61 -16.63
C LEU A 19 -11.01 -2.39 -17.40
N SER A 20 -10.83 -2.54 -18.70
CA SER A 20 -10.38 -1.45 -19.57
C SER A 20 -11.29 -1.33 -20.79
N PHE A 21 -11.78 -0.12 -21.02
CA PHE A 21 -12.68 0.21 -22.13
C PHE A 21 -12.02 1.24 -23.03
N LYS A 22 -11.90 0.94 -24.30
CA LYS A 22 -11.49 1.91 -25.31
C LYS A 22 -12.70 2.78 -25.67
N LEU A 23 -12.71 4.02 -25.20
CA LEU A 23 -13.83 4.93 -25.44
C LEU A 23 -13.78 5.54 -26.85
N MET A 24 -12.57 5.93 -27.27
CA MET A 24 -12.30 6.46 -28.60
C MET A 24 -10.81 6.32 -28.93
N LYS A 25 -10.40 6.74 -30.12
CA LYS A 25 -8.97 6.72 -30.50
C LYS A 25 -8.16 7.55 -29.50
N GLY A 26 -7.17 6.92 -28.89
CA GLY A 26 -6.28 7.54 -27.89
C GLY A 26 -6.87 7.67 -26.48
N LEU A 27 -8.16 7.41 -26.24
CA LEU A 27 -8.79 7.51 -24.92
C LEU A 27 -9.26 6.15 -24.42
N ASN A 28 -8.72 5.75 -23.27
CA ASN A 28 -9.11 4.53 -22.58
C ASN A 28 -9.57 4.87 -21.14
N TRP A 29 -10.62 4.21 -20.70
CA TRP A 29 -11.07 4.23 -19.32
C TRP A 29 -10.71 2.91 -18.67
N ARG A 30 -9.99 2.98 -17.54
CA ARG A 30 -9.55 1.78 -16.81
C ARG A 30 -10.00 1.85 -15.37
N ASN A 31 -10.50 0.72 -14.88
CA ASN A 31 -10.92 0.49 -13.52
C ASN A 31 -10.12 -0.67 -12.96
N GLU A 32 -9.51 -0.49 -11.80
CA GLU A 32 -8.71 -1.48 -11.10
C GLU A 32 -9.32 -1.74 -9.72
N PHE A 33 -9.36 -3.00 -9.32
CA PHE A 33 -9.87 -3.43 -8.03
C PHE A 33 -8.83 -4.33 -7.39
N GLY A 34 -8.50 -4.04 -6.15
CA GLY A 34 -7.56 -4.80 -5.34
C GLY A 34 -8.21 -5.23 -4.03
N PHE A 35 -7.91 -6.46 -3.63
CA PHE A 35 -8.22 -7.01 -2.33
C PHE A 35 -6.98 -7.71 -1.79
N ASP A 36 -6.57 -7.35 -0.57
CA ASP A 36 -5.44 -7.96 0.13
C ASP A 36 -5.88 -8.28 1.55
N LEU A 37 -5.89 -9.55 1.87
CA LEU A 37 -6.18 -10.07 3.20
C LEU A 37 -4.93 -10.78 3.71
N TYR A 38 -4.42 -10.34 4.84
CA TYR A 38 -3.34 -10.99 5.56
C TYR A 38 -3.82 -11.35 6.98
N SER A 39 -3.73 -12.62 7.32
CA SER A 39 -4.11 -13.13 8.63
C SER A 39 -2.96 -13.90 9.25
N THR A 40 -2.69 -13.63 10.51
CA THR A 40 -1.70 -14.33 11.34
C THR A 40 -2.39 -14.92 12.54
N LYS A 41 -2.10 -16.18 12.81
CA LYS A 41 -2.49 -16.87 14.05
C LYS A 41 -1.23 -17.41 14.70
N GLU A 42 -1.05 -17.10 15.96
CA GLU A 42 0.05 -17.59 16.74
C GLU A 42 -0.48 -18.17 18.05
N ASN A 43 -0.11 -19.41 18.34
CA ASN A 43 -0.39 -20.07 19.60
C ASN A 43 0.91 -20.57 20.19
N ALA A 44 1.10 -20.40 21.48
CA ALA A 44 2.22 -20.98 22.19
C ALA A 44 1.76 -21.56 23.52
N ARG A 45 2.44 -22.64 23.92
CA ARG A 45 2.29 -23.31 25.18
C ARG A 45 3.66 -23.65 25.75
N TYR A 46 3.88 -23.26 26.97
CA TYR A 46 5.09 -23.52 27.75
C TYR A 46 4.72 -24.25 29.03
N GLY A 47 5.27 -25.45 29.21
CA GLY A 47 5.06 -26.25 30.39
C GLY A 47 5.72 -25.66 31.65
N GLU A 48 5.37 -26.17 32.85
CA GLU A 48 5.88 -25.67 34.13
C GLU A 48 7.40 -25.78 34.26
N ARG A 49 8.03 -26.71 33.53
CA ARG A 49 9.49 -26.90 33.53
C ARG A 49 10.26 -26.01 32.57
N THR A 50 9.58 -25.12 31.86
CA THR A 50 10.22 -24.12 30.99
C THR A 50 10.41 -22.80 31.73
N ASP A 51 11.37 -21.99 31.28
CA ASP A 51 11.63 -20.66 31.87
C ASP A 51 10.37 -19.75 31.83
N SER A 52 9.52 -19.89 30.82
CA SER A 52 8.29 -19.10 30.68
C SER A 52 7.11 -19.63 31.47
N GLY A 53 7.13 -20.91 31.86
CA GLY A 53 6.03 -21.55 32.60
C GLY A 53 6.31 -21.80 34.06
N GLN A 54 7.59 -21.66 34.48
CA GLN A 54 8.04 -22.00 35.82
C GLN A 54 7.41 -21.09 36.89
N GLY A 55 6.91 -21.69 37.96
CA GLY A 55 6.33 -20.96 39.10
C GLY A 55 4.93 -20.39 38.85
N ILE A 56 4.35 -20.59 37.67
CA ILE A 56 3.00 -20.14 37.30
C ILE A 56 2.12 -21.28 36.77
N GLY A 57 2.55 -22.54 36.98
CA GLY A 57 1.79 -23.71 36.54
C GLY A 57 1.66 -23.84 35.03
N GLY A 58 2.68 -23.38 34.28
CA GLY A 58 2.66 -23.30 32.81
C GLY A 58 2.02 -22.03 32.26
N TYR A 59 2.37 -21.68 31.02
CA TYR A 59 1.95 -20.48 30.34
C TYR A 59 1.49 -20.80 28.92
N ALA A 60 0.44 -20.13 28.45
CA ALA A 60 0.04 -20.18 27.05
C ALA A 60 -0.45 -18.81 26.59
N PHE A 61 -0.27 -18.53 25.29
CA PHE A 61 -0.92 -17.40 24.66
C PHE A 61 -1.47 -17.75 23.28
N ALA A 62 -2.46 -17.00 22.86
CA ALA A 62 -3.01 -17.01 21.52
C ALA A 62 -3.09 -15.59 20.98
N ASN A 63 -2.51 -15.36 19.83
CA ASN A 63 -2.57 -14.10 19.08
C ASN A 63 -3.30 -14.32 17.77
N TYR A 64 -4.17 -13.39 17.43
CA TYR A 64 -4.81 -13.28 16.14
C TYR A 64 -4.60 -11.86 15.60
N GLY A 65 -4.15 -11.75 14.37
CA GLY A 65 -4.02 -10.50 13.66
C GLY A 65 -4.59 -10.64 12.25
N GLU A 66 -5.41 -9.69 11.84
CA GLU A 66 -5.93 -9.60 10.49
C GLU A 66 -5.77 -8.19 9.95
N ASN A 67 -5.28 -8.09 8.72
CA ASN A 67 -5.19 -6.86 7.97
C ASN A 67 -5.87 -7.05 6.64
N GLN A 68 -6.97 -6.33 6.42
CA GLN A 68 -7.75 -6.32 5.20
C GLN A 68 -7.62 -4.96 4.52
N ASN A 69 -7.23 -4.97 3.25
CA ASN A 69 -7.17 -3.79 2.41
C ASN A 69 -8.01 -3.99 1.15
N VAL A 70 -8.90 -3.05 0.87
CA VAL A 70 -9.71 -2.98 -0.35
C VAL A 70 -9.31 -1.71 -1.09
N SER A 71 -9.04 -1.81 -2.38
CA SER A 71 -8.73 -0.67 -3.22
C SER A 71 -9.56 -0.66 -4.49
N ALA A 72 -9.98 0.52 -4.91
CA ALA A 72 -10.65 0.77 -6.18
C ALA A 72 -10.03 2.00 -6.83
N LYS A 73 -9.65 1.89 -8.10
CA LYS A 73 -9.04 2.96 -8.87
C LYS A 73 -9.72 3.07 -10.21
N SER A 74 -10.12 4.27 -10.59
CA SER A 74 -10.77 4.56 -11.87
C SER A 74 -10.09 5.74 -12.53
N TYR A 75 -9.66 5.57 -13.78
CA TYR A 75 -8.96 6.63 -14.46
C TYR A 75 -9.10 6.58 -15.99
N LEU A 76 -9.04 7.76 -16.58
CA LEU A 76 -8.95 7.97 -18.01
C LEU A 76 -7.49 8.15 -18.41
N ASN A 77 -7.07 7.43 -19.44
CA ASN A 77 -5.79 7.59 -20.10
C ASN A 77 -6.02 8.13 -21.51
N TYR A 78 -5.39 9.25 -21.82
CA TYR A 78 -5.38 9.83 -23.15
C TYR A 78 -3.97 9.84 -23.71
N LEU A 79 -3.80 9.38 -24.95
CA LEU A 79 -2.54 9.41 -25.67
C LEU A 79 -2.83 9.78 -27.14
N ASN A 80 -2.24 10.85 -27.60
CA ASN A 80 -2.38 11.27 -28.99
C ASN A 80 -1.15 12.05 -29.47
N GLN A 81 -0.99 12.10 -30.80
CA GLN A 81 0.06 12.85 -31.48
C GLN A 81 -0.61 13.86 -32.44
N PHE A 82 -0.32 15.13 -32.26
CA PHE A 82 -0.78 16.23 -33.09
C PHE A 82 0.40 16.84 -33.84
N GLY A 83 0.71 16.30 -35.02
CA GLY A 83 1.92 16.69 -35.75
C GLY A 83 3.18 16.42 -34.87
N SER A 84 3.89 17.48 -34.55
CA SER A 84 5.12 17.40 -33.74
C SER A 84 4.86 17.42 -32.23
N ILE A 85 3.60 17.51 -31.79
CA ILE A 85 3.25 17.57 -30.36
C ILE A 85 2.65 16.24 -29.93
N GLY A 86 3.33 15.55 -29.04
CA GLY A 86 2.81 14.40 -28.30
C GLY A 86 2.12 14.85 -27.01
N VAL A 87 0.95 14.29 -26.75
CA VAL A 87 0.18 14.55 -25.52
C VAL A 87 -0.18 13.22 -24.88
N SER A 88 0.19 13.05 -23.62
CA SER A 88 -0.35 11.99 -22.78
C SER A 88 -0.93 12.57 -21.51
N ALA A 89 -2.15 12.15 -21.16
CA ALA A 89 -2.82 12.64 -19.97
C ALA A 89 -3.46 11.49 -19.20
N VAL A 90 -3.48 11.62 -17.88
CA VAL A 90 -4.20 10.73 -16.96
C VAL A 90 -5.02 11.61 -16.03
N LEU A 91 -6.27 11.23 -15.83
CA LEU A 91 -7.16 11.82 -14.83
C LEU A 91 -7.91 10.70 -14.14
N GLY A 92 -7.88 10.66 -12.81
CA GLY A 92 -8.53 9.59 -12.09
C GLY A 92 -8.73 9.82 -10.60
N SER A 93 -9.34 8.85 -9.99
CA SER A 93 -9.55 8.75 -8.55
C SER A 93 -9.17 7.37 -8.04
N GLU A 94 -8.81 7.31 -6.77
CA GLU A 94 -8.46 6.10 -6.05
C GLU A 94 -9.11 6.14 -4.67
N TYR A 95 -9.66 5.02 -4.25
CA TYR A 95 -10.19 4.82 -2.93
C TYR A 95 -9.52 3.59 -2.31
N GLN A 96 -9.12 3.71 -1.05
CA GLN A 96 -8.58 2.61 -0.26
C GLN A 96 -9.28 2.57 1.08
N TYR A 97 -9.57 1.36 1.55
CA TYR A 97 -10.14 1.11 2.86
C TYR A 97 -9.36 -0.02 3.53
N THR A 98 -8.90 0.24 4.74
CA THR A 98 -8.10 -0.71 5.51
C THR A 98 -8.77 -0.96 6.86
N VAL A 99 -8.84 -2.24 7.21
CA VAL A 99 -9.25 -2.73 8.53
C VAL A 99 -8.10 -3.53 9.10
N ILE A 100 -7.70 -3.20 10.33
CA ILE A 100 -6.72 -3.94 11.11
C ILE A 100 -7.43 -4.43 12.37
N ASP A 101 -7.52 -5.73 12.54
CA ASP A 101 -8.14 -6.38 13.69
C ASP A 101 -7.10 -7.23 14.40
N ASN A 102 -6.96 -7.03 15.71
CA ASN A 102 -6.03 -7.78 16.54
C ASN A 102 -6.74 -8.23 17.80
N ALA A 103 -6.46 -9.46 18.22
CA ALA A 103 -6.89 -10.00 19.49
C ALA A 103 -5.81 -10.90 20.06
N TRP A 104 -5.62 -10.85 21.35
CA TRP A 104 -4.73 -11.75 22.04
C TRP A 104 -5.30 -12.13 23.42
N ALA A 105 -4.92 -13.30 23.87
CA ALA A 105 -5.18 -13.74 25.22
C ALA A 105 -4.04 -14.62 25.72
N GLU A 106 -3.83 -14.62 27.02
CA GLU A 106 -2.84 -15.44 27.70
C GLU A 106 -3.40 -16.06 28.99
N GLY A 107 -2.85 -17.19 29.37
CA GLY A 107 -3.32 -17.92 30.52
C GLY A 107 -2.24 -18.73 31.20
N GLN A 108 -2.49 -19.08 32.45
CA GLN A 108 -1.60 -19.75 33.39
C GLN A 108 -2.36 -20.83 34.15
N GLU A 109 -1.67 -21.53 35.05
CA GLU A 109 -2.24 -22.54 35.97
C GLU A 109 -2.90 -23.71 35.22
N PHE A 110 -2.15 -24.34 34.31
CA PHE A 110 -2.61 -25.52 33.63
C PHE A 110 -2.58 -26.74 34.51
N PRO A 111 -3.67 -27.48 34.71
CA PRO A 111 -3.73 -28.62 35.57
C PRO A 111 -2.87 -29.81 35.10
N LEU A 112 -2.56 -29.88 33.80
CA LEU A 112 -1.72 -30.90 33.20
C LEU A 112 -0.92 -30.33 32.03
N ASP A 113 0.32 -30.73 31.83
CA ASP A 113 1.19 -30.30 30.74
C ASP A 113 0.68 -30.74 29.35
N ASP A 114 -0.10 -31.80 29.29
CA ASP A 114 -0.67 -32.31 28.03
C ASP A 114 -1.84 -31.45 27.50
N LEU A 115 -2.39 -30.54 28.33
CA LEU A 115 -3.43 -29.60 27.93
C LEU A 115 -2.81 -28.40 27.20
N LYS A 116 -2.93 -28.39 25.89
CA LYS A 116 -2.22 -27.43 25.02
C LYS A 116 -3.04 -26.22 24.60
N THR A 117 -4.34 -26.21 24.90
CA THR A 117 -5.23 -25.11 24.48
C THR A 117 -5.35 -24.07 25.59
N LEU A 118 -5.42 -22.80 25.21
CA LEU A 118 -5.61 -21.69 26.16
C LEU A 118 -6.89 -21.88 27.02
N ALA A 119 -7.93 -22.49 26.47
CA ALA A 119 -9.18 -22.79 27.18
C ALA A 119 -8.99 -23.74 28.40
N SER A 120 -7.86 -24.43 28.49
CA SER A 120 -7.52 -25.32 29.59
C SER A 120 -6.75 -24.63 30.73
N ALA A 121 -6.48 -23.33 30.60
CA ALA A 121 -5.84 -22.53 31.64
C ALA A 121 -6.78 -22.40 32.85
N GLY A 122 -6.26 -22.59 34.06
CA GLY A 122 -7.00 -22.33 35.29
C GLY A 122 -7.21 -20.83 35.53
N LEU A 123 -6.31 -20.00 35.02
CA LEU A 123 -6.37 -18.54 35.09
C LEU A 123 -6.10 -17.92 33.73
N ILE A 124 -6.99 -17.07 33.24
CA ILE A 124 -6.71 -16.17 32.15
C ILE A 124 -6.03 -14.94 32.72
N SER A 125 -4.75 -14.76 32.41
CA SER A 125 -3.90 -13.71 32.98
C SER A 125 -3.96 -12.40 32.20
N GLY A 126 -4.41 -12.43 30.94
CA GLY A 126 -4.58 -11.24 30.12
C GLY A 126 -5.38 -11.52 28.85
N ALA A 127 -6.08 -10.52 28.39
CA ALA A 127 -6.73 -10.52 27.08
C ALA A 127 -6.97 -9.07 26.62
N SER A 128 -6.84 -8.83 25.33
CA SER A 128 -7.18 -7.55 24.70
C SER A 128 -7.54 -7.74 23.24
N SER A 129 -8.28 -6.77 22.70
CA SER A 129 -8.53 -6.66 21.27
C SER A 129 -8.52 -5.21 20.84
N SER A 130 -8.19 -4.97 19.59
CA SER A 130 -8.22 -3.65 18.97
C SER A 130 -8.67 -3.77 17.54
N LYS A 131 -9.48 -2.80 17.09
CA LYS A 131 -9.88 -2.66 15.70
C LYS A 131 -9.59 -1.24 15.24
N THR A 132 -8.87 -1.12 14.14
CA THR A 132 -8.55 0.16 13.52
C THR A 132 -9.07 0.14 12.08
N GLU A 133 -9.81 1.18 11.72
CA GLU A 133 -10.34 1.36 10.39
C GLU A 133 -9.95 2.73 9.86
N TYR A 134 -9.53 2.79 8.59
CA TYR A 134 -9.28 4.05 7.93
C TYR A 134 -9.46 3.96 6.43
N SER A 135 -9.70 5.09 5.82
CA SER A 135 -9.84 5.19 4.37
C SER A 135 -9.04 6.36 3.82
N PHE A 136 -8.61 6.19 2.57
CA PHE A 136 -8.01 7.22 1.74
C PHE A 136 -8.84 7.41 0.48
N ILE A 137 -9.01 8.65 0.08
CA ILE A 137 -9.53 9.03 -1.23
C ILE A 137 -8.54 9.97 -1.90
N SER A 138 -8.26 9.72 -3.16
CA SER A 138 -7.31 10.51 -3.93
C SER A 138 -7.88 10.86 -5.28
N TYR A 139 -7.65 12.09 -5.71
CA TYR A 139 -7.89 12.54 -7.08
C TYR A 139 -6.56 12.95 -7.68
N PHE A 140 -6.26 12.47 -8.86
CA PHE A 140 -4.97 12.73 -9.49
C PHE A 140 -5.13 13.06 -10.96
N SER A 141 -4.25 13.94 -11.42
CA SER A 141 -4.10 14.27 -12.82
C SER A 141 -2.63 14.40 -13.17
N ARG A 142 -2.29 14.04 -14.40
CA ARG A 142 -0.98 14.28 -14.99
C ARG A 142 -1.14 14.52 -16.48
N VAL A 143 -0.48 15.53 -16.98
CA VAL A 143 -0.38 15.81 -18.41
C VAL A 143 1.08 15.92 -18.77
N ASN A 144 1.48 15.16 -19.78
CA ASN A 144 2.80 15.25 -20.38
C ASN A 144 2.64 15.79 -21.79
N PHE A 145 3.44 16.78 -22.10
CA PHE A 145 3.62 17.31 -23.44
C PHE A 145 5.03 16.99 -23.90
N ASP A 146 5.16 16.55 -25.12
CA ASP A 146 6.43 16.50 -25.80
C ASP A 146 6.32 17.27 -27.13
N TYR A 147 7.29 18.12 -27.42
CA TYR A 147 7.40 18.81 -28.69
C TYR A 147 8.65 18.33 -29.43
N MET A 148 8.45 17.74 -30.61
CA MET A 148 9.50 17.13 -31.45
C MET A 148 10.34 16.08 -30.70
N ALA A 149 9.82 15.49 -29.62
CA ALA A 149 10.57 14.64 -28.69
C ALA A 149 11.88 15.29 -28.17
N LYS A 150 11.96 16.64 -28.20
CA LYS A 150 13.06 17.46 -27.71
C LYS A 150 12.73 18.13 -26.39
N TYR A 151 11.58 18.79 -26.33
CA TYR A 151 11.13 19.55 -25.17
C TYR A 151 10.00 18.81 -24.49
N LEU A 152 10.19 18.49 -23.24
CA LEU A 152 9.28 17.67 -22.46
C LEU A 152 8.78 18.49 -21.28
N VAL A 153 7.47 18.54 -21.10
CA VAL A 153 6.84 19.22 -19.95
C VAL A 153 5.86 18.24 -19.31
N THR A 154 5.98 18.07 -17.99
CA THR A 154 5.00 17.30 -17.20
C THR A 154 4.40 18.21 -16.15
N ILE A 155 3.07 18.27 -16.11
CA ILE A 155 2.29 18.92 -15.06
C ILE A 155 1.49 17.84 -14.36
N ALA A 156 1.58 17.76 -13.04
CA ALA A 156 0.81 16.81 -12.27
C ALA A 156 0.24 17.47 -11.01
N GLY A 157 -0.89 16.97 -10.58
CA GLY A 157 -1.51 17.37 -9.33
C GLY A 157 -2.23 16.17 -8.71
N ARG A 158 -2.13 16.08 -7.38
CA ARG A 158 -2.82 15.07 -6.58
C ARG A 158 -3.46 15.73 -5.37
N VAL A 159 -4.69 15.36 -5.10
CA VAL A 159 -5.40 15.72 -3.86
C VAL A 159 -5.65 14.43 -3.12
N ASP A 160 -5.12 14.32 -1.91
CA ASP A 160 -5.29 13.15 -1.05
C ASP A 160 -6.08 13.52 0.19
N GLY A 161 -7.10 12.74 0.48
CA GLY A 161 -7.91 12.84 1.68
C GLY A 161 -7.76 11.57 2.54
N SER A 162 -7.65 11.75 3.86
CA SER A 162 -7.55 10.66 4.82
C SER A 162 -8.57 10.79 5.95
N SER A 163 -9.20 9.69 6.30
CA SER A 163 -10.09 9.63 7.47
C SER A 163 -9.36 9.76 8.81
N ARG A 164 -8.03 9.59 8.82
CA ARG A 164 -7.17 9.74 10.02
C ARG A 164 -6.97 11.19 10.42
N PHE A 165 -7.19 12.13 9.51
CA PHE A 165 -7.01 13.55 9.80
C PHE A 165 -8.30 14.19 10.30
N GLY A 166 -8.15 15.18 11.19
CA GLY A 166 -9.27 15.97 11.72
C GLY A 166 -10.04 16.69 10.59
N THR A 167 -11.28 17.03 10.88
CA THR A 167 -12.27 17.56 9.91
C THR A 167 -11.76 18.76 9.09
N ASN A 168 -10.88 19.58 9.66
CA ASN A 168 -10.38 20.81 9.03
C ASN A 168 -9.09 20.61 8.19
N SER A 169 -8.48 19.41 8.17
CA SER A 169 -7.19 19.16 7.51
C SER A 169 -7.20 17.85 6.74
N ARG A 170 -8.38 17.38 6.31
CA ARG A 170 -8.53 16.07 5.68
C ARG A 170 -7.88 15.94 4.30
N TYR A 171 -7.72 17.06 3.59
CA TYR A 171 -7.24 17.07 2.21
C TYR A 171 -5.92 17.81 2.09
N GLY A 172 -4.95 17.18 1.41
CA GLY A 172 -3.69 17.79 1.00
C GLY A 172 -3.61 17.89 -0.53
N PHE A 173 -3.07 19.00 -1.06
CA PHE A 173 -2.82 19.17 -2.49
C PHE A 173 -1.32 19.12 -2.77
N PHE A 174 -0.94 18.30 -3.74
CA PHE A 174 0.43 17.97 -4.09
C PHE A 174 0.68 18.23 -5.59
N PRO A 175 1.05 19.46 -5.97
CA PRO A 175 1.42 19.79 -7.34
C PRO A 175 2.84 19.37 -7.66
N ALA A 176 3.09 19.04 -8.93
CA ALA A 176 4.43 18.77 -9.44
C ALA A 176 4.57 19.30 -10.89
N LEU A 177 5.75 19.82 -11.18
CA LEU A 177 6.16 20.27 -12.51
C LEU A 177 7.52 19.65 -12.85
N SER A 178 7.67 19.19 -14.09
CA SER A 178 8.94 18.70 -14.60
C SER A 178 9.17 19.21 -16.01
N LEU A 179 10.40 19.62 -16.27
CA LEU A 179 10.87 20.07 -17.57
C LEU A 179 12.01 19.16 -18.05
N GLY A 180 12.05 18.85 -19.31
CA GLY A 180 13.10 18.05 -19.92
C GLY A 180 13.50 18.62 -21.29
N TRP A 181 14.80 18.62 -21.56
CA TRP A 181 15.37 19.05 -22.83
C TRP A 181 16.36 18.03 -23.35
N VAL A 182 16.08 17.46 -24.51
CA VAL A 182 16.96 16.49 -25.18
C VAL A 182 17.90 17.25 -26.11
N LEU A 183 19.08 17.61 -25.60
CA LEU A 183 20.06 18.42 -26.32
C LEU A 183 20.60 17.74 -27.58
N THR A 184 20.78 16.43 -27.54
CA THR A 184 21.28 15.66 -28.72
C THR A 184 20.34 15.69 -29.92
N LYS A 185 19.09 16.15 -29.76
CA LYS A 185 18.16 16.38 -30.86
C LYS A 185 18.21 17.82 -31.41
N GLU A 186 19.07 18.66 -30.85
CA GLU A 186 19.28 20.00 -31.40
C GLU A 186 20.26 19.95 -32.57
N SER A 187 20.07 20.84 -33.54
CA SER A 187 20.87 20.89 -34.77
C SER A 187 22.37 21.03 -34.51
N PHE A 188 22.76 21.66 -33.42
CA PHE A 188 24.17 21.87 -33.06
C PHE A 188 24.83 20.63 -32.40
N LEU A 189 24.05 19.58 -32.07
CA LEU A 189 24.55 18.33 -31.49
C LEU A 189 24.14 17.06 -32.26
N THR A 190 23.30 17.17 -33.27
CA THR A 190 22.72 16.02 -33.98
C THR A 190 23.79 15.11 -34.60
N ASP A 191 24.89 15.69 -35.09
CA ASP A 191 25.95 14.93 -35.79
C ASP A 191 27.21 14.74 -34.93
N ASN A 192 27.07 14.82 -33.59
CA ASN A 192 28.22 14.63 -32.71
C ASN A 192 28.58 13.14 -32.60
N PRO A 193 29.78 12.70 -33.05
CA PRO A 193 30.14 11.29 -33.10
C PRO A 193 30.41 10.68 -31.71
N THR A 194 30.64 11.53 -30.70
CA THR A 194 31.03 11.10 -29.35
C THR A 194 29.84 11.07 -28.39
N LEU A 195 28.84 11.96 -28.60
CA LEU A 195 27.71 12.13 -27.70
C LEU A 195 26.43 11.58 -28.30
N SER A 196 26.08 10.33 -27.97
CA SER A 196 24.90 9.65 -28.50
C SER A 196 23.59 10.13 -27.88
N PHE A 197 23.61 10.55 -26.60
CA PHE A 197 22.41 11.02 -25.92
C PHE A 197 22.77 11.97 -24.75
N LEU A 198 22.17 13.15 -24.74
CA LEU A 198 22.23 14.12 -23.64
C LEU A 198 20.84 14.72 -23.39
N LYS A 199 20.36 14.59 -22.16
CA LYS A 199 19.08 15.15 -21.70
C LYS A 199 19.28 15.91 -20.39
N LEU A 200 18.86 17.15 -20.35
CA LEU A 200 18.72 17.92 -19.12
C LEU A 200 17.31 17.75 -18.55
N ARG A 201 17.20 17.71 -17.24
CA ARG A 201 15.91 17.59 -16.54
C ARG A 201 15.93 18.42 -15.27
N ALA A 202 14.82 19.10 -15.01
CA ALA A 202 14.53 19.80 -13.77
C ALA A 202 13.12 19.44 -13.32
N SER A 203 12.91 19.25 -12.04
CA SER A 203 11.59 18.98 -11.48
C SER A 203 11.43 19.61 -10.11
N TYR A 204 10.21 20.04 -9.84
CA TYR A 204 9.78 20.55 -8.54
C TYR A 204 8.43 19.94 -8.20
N GLY A 205 8.21 19.57 -6.96
CA GLY A 205 6.95 19.04 -6.48
C GLY A 205 6.84 19.14 -4.96
N LEU A 206 5.61 19.21 -4.49
CA LEU A 206 5.27 19.10 -3.08
C LEU A 206 4.81 17.68 -2.80
N THR A 207 5.27 17.13 -1.69
CA THR A 207 4.86 15.82 -1.18
C THR A 207 4.35 15.96 0.24
N GLY A 208 3.35 15.18 0.61
CA GLY A 208 2.86 15.08 1.98
C GLY A 208 3.08 13.68 2.54
N ASN A 209 3.11 13.59 3.86
CA ASN A 209 3.11 12.34 4.60
C ASN A 209 1.81 12.27 5.41
N ALA A 210 1.08 11.16 5.27
CA ALA A 210 -0.11 10.84 6.05
C ALA A 210 0.27 9.85 7.16
N GLY A 211 1.24 10.26 8.04
CA GLY A 211 1.85 9.48 9.08
C GLY A 211 0.98 8.57 9.92
#